data_605c1646c508bc8041c78df3074eef93
#
_entry.id   605c1646c508bc8041c78df3074eef93
#
_cell.length_a   1.000
_cell.length_b   1.000
_cell.length_c   1.000
_cell.angle_alpha   90.00
_cell.angle_beta   90.00
_cell.angle_gamma   90.00
#
_symmetry.space_group_name_H-M   'P 1'
#
loop_
_entity.id
_entity.type
_entity.pdbx_description
1 polymer ?
#
loop_
_entity_poly.entity_id
_entity_poly.type
_entity_poly.pdbx_seq_one_letter_code
_entity_poly.pdbx_strand_id
1 'polypeptide(L)' 'MTDRRLTQLAKYLRSVDHSTSHADFWAGWDRVAGSLAAEVWSDDATPELREAYTDLLATADDAGWAVPDEQCQP' A
#
# COMPACT_ATOMS: atom_id res chain seq x y z
N MET A 1 -3.71 9.22 -16.59
CA MET A 1 -4.52 9.80 -15.49
C MET A 1 -4.34 8.94 -14.23
N THR A 2 -4.02 9.57 -13.12
CA THR A 2 -3.74 8.85 -11.89
C THR A 2 -5.03 8.48 -11.17
N ASP A 3 -5.12 7.23 -10.71
CA ASP A 3 -6.26 6.79 -9.92
C ASP A 3 -6.28 7.56 -8.59
N ARG A 4 -7.46 8.03 -8.21
CA ARG A 4 -7.63 8.77 -6.95
C ARG A 4 -7.17 7.96 -5.75
N ARG A 5 -7.40 6.66 -5.77
CA ARG A 5 -7.00 5.79 -4.67
C ARG A 5 -5.49 5.74 -4.50
N LEU A 6 -4.76 5.80 -5.61
CA LEU A 6 -3.30 5.86 -5.57
C LEU A 6 -2.83 7.16 -4.93
N THR A 7 -3.47 8.28 -5.28
CA THR A 7 -3.16 9.56 -4.68
C THR A 7 -3.44 9.56 -3.18
N GLN A 8 -4.55 8.94 -2.77
CA GLN A 8 -4.90 8.85 -1.37
C GLN A 8 -3.92 7.99 -0.58
N LEU A 9 -3.45 6.90 -1.18
CA LEU A 9 -2.44 6.05 -0.55
C LEU A 9 -1.13 6.79 -0.38
N ALA A 10 -0.70 7.54 -1.39
CA ALA A 10 0.52 8.33 -1.30
C ALA A 10 0.43 9.35 -0.16
N LYS A 11 -0.73 9.99 -0.06
CA LYS A 11 -0.98 10.95 1.00
C LYS A 11 -0.98 10.29 2.37
N TYR A 12 -1.58 9.11 2.46
CA TYR A 12 -1.60 8.34 3.70
C TYR A 12 -0.19 8.01 4.15
N LEU A 13 0.68 7.57 3.23
CA LEU A 13 2.07 7.27 3.55
C LEU A 13 2.82 8.47 4.12
N ARG A 14 2.50 9.66 3.65
CA ARG A 14 3.16 10.89 4.10
C ARG A 14 2.65 11.38 5.44
N SER A 15 1.40 11.07 5.77
CA SER A 15 0.76 11.63 6.95
C SER A 15 0.65 10.65 8.10
N VAL A 16 0.91 9.36 7.87
CA VAL A 16 0.78 8.35 8.92
C VAL A 16 1.87 8.57 9.98
N ASP A 17 1.48 8.42 11.24
CA ASP A 17 2.40 8.60 12.36
C ASP A 17 3.30 7.37 12.48
N HIS A 18 4.60 7.59 12.64
CA HIS A 18 5.57 6.50 12.79
C HIS A 18 5.40 5.70 14.07
N SER A 19 4.66 6.24 15.03
CA SER A 19 4.34 5.49 16.26
C SER A 19 3.21 4.49 16.06
N THR A 20 2.54 4.53 14.91
CA THR A 20 1.50 3.57 14.57
C THR A 20 2.09 2.16 14.45
N SER A 21 1.39 1.16 14.96
CA SER A 21 1.85 -0.22 14.82
C SER A 21 1.73 -0.67 13.37
N HIS A 22 2.51 -1.69 13.00
CA HIS A 22 2.44 -2.26 11.65
C HIS A 22 1.02 -2.77 11.34
N ALA A 23 0.39 -3.43 12.29
CA ALA A 23 -0.97 -3.94 12.09
C ALA A 23 -1.94 -2.81 11.82
N ASP A 24 -1.85 -1.72 12.59
CA ASP A 24 -2.73 -0.57 12.41
C ASP A 24 -2.44 0.14 11.09
N PHE A 25 -1.17 0.24 10.72
CA PHE A 25 -0.78 0.85 9.45
C PHE A 25 -1.42 0.09 8.29
N TRP A 26 -1.27 -1.23 8.26
CA TRP A 26 -1.78 -2.03 7.15
C TRP A 26 -3.30 -2.09 7.13
N ALA A 27 -3.94 -2.02 8.31
CA ALA A 27 -5.40 -1.91 8.36
C ALA A 27 -5.86 -0.58 7.74
N GLY A 28 -5.16 0.51 8.04
CA GLY A 28 -5.44 1.81 7.41
C GLY A 28 -5.17 1.80 5.92
N TRP A 29 -4.09 1.15 5.50
CA TRP A 29 -3.76 0.98 4.10
C TRP A 29 -4.91 0.30 3.35
N ASP A 30 -5.39 -0.83 3.89
CA ASP A 30 -6.49 -1.57 3.27
C ASP A 30 -7.75 -0.71 3.18
N ARG A 31 -7.99 0.11 4.18
CA ARG A 31 -9.16 1.00 4.19
C ARG A 31 -9.06 2.05 3.09
N VAL A 32 -7.88 2.65 2.93
CA VAL A 32 -7.65 3.68 1.92
C VAL A 32 -7.63 3.05 0.52
N ALA A 33 -6.96 1.91 0.38
CA ALA A 33 -6.88 1.22 -0.90
C ALA A 33 -8.25 0.69 -1.34
N GLY A 34 -9.08 0.27 -0.37
CA GLY A 34 -10.39 -0.28 -0.71
C GLY A 34 -10.27 -1.47 -1.65
N SER A 35 -10.97 -1.40 -2.77
CA SER A 35 -10.92 -2.47 -3.78
C SER A 35 -9.68 -2.41 -4.67
N LEU A 36 -8.85 -1.37 -4.52
CA LEU A 36 -7.70 -1.19 -5.39
C LEU A 36 -6.75 -2.37 -5.35
N ALA A 37 -6.47 -2.90 -4.16
CA ALA A 37 -5.56 -4.04 -4.03
C ALA A 37 -6.06 -5.24 -4.84
N ALA A 38 -7.36 -5.51 -4.78
CA ALA A 38 -7.92 -6.61 -5.56
C ALA A 38 -7.86 -6.33 -7.06
N GLU A 39 -8.10 -5.08 -7.45
CA GLU A 39 -8.05 -4.70 -8.87
C GLU A 39 -6.64 -4.81 -9.43
N VAL A 40 -5.64 -4.43 -8.66
CA VAL A 40 -4.25 -4.46 -9.10
C VAL A 40 -3.81 -5.88 -9.44
N TRP A 41 -4.32 -6.86 -8.70
CA TRP A 41 -3.94 -8.26 -8.91
C TRP A 41 -4.92 -9.01 -9.80
N SER A 42 -5.91 -8.31 -10.37
CA SER A 42 -6.84 -8.93 -11.30
C SER A 42 -6.25 -8.97 -12.70
N ASP A 43 -6.82 -9.84 -13.55
CA ASP A 43 -6.38 -9.95 -14.94
C ASP A 43 -6.65 -8.67 -15.74
N ASP A 44 -7.61 -7.89 -15.30
CA ASP A 44 -8.01 -6.65 -15.99
C ASP A 44 -7.14 -5.45 -15.63
N ALA A 45 -6.24 -5.60 -14.65
CA ALA A 45 -5.41 -4.49 -14.22
C ALA A 45 -4.42 -4.09 -15.30
N THR A 46 -4.27 -2.77 -15.51
CA THR A 46 -3.27 -2.28 -16.45
C THR A 46 -1.88 -2.38 -15.85
N PRO A 47 -0.84 -2.52 -16.68
CA PRO A 47 0.53 -2.52 -16.16
C PRO A 47 0.87 -1.24 -15.40
N GLU A 48 0.34 -0.11 -15.83
CA GLU A 48 0.58 1.18 -15.17
C GLU A 48 0.00 1.19 -13.77
N LEU A 49 -1.18 0.61 -13.58
CA LEU A 49 -1.81 0.55 -12.27
C LEU A 49 -0.99 -0.32 -11.33
N ARG A 50 -0.55 -1.50 -11.79
CA ARG A 50 0.28 -2.39 -11.00
C ARG A 50 1.59 -1.72 -10.61
N GLU A 51 2.22 -1.06 -11.56
CA GLU A 51 3.50 -0.40 -11.32
C GLU A 51 3.36 0.71 -10.29
N ALA A 52 2.33 1.53 -10.42
CA ALA A 52 2.08 2.60 -9.48
C ALA A 52 1.81 2.06 -8.06
N TYR A 53 1.02 1.01 -7.96
CA TYR A 53 0.73 0.41 -6.67
C TYR A 53 1.98 -0.21 -6.05
N THR A 54 2.79 -0.90 -6.88
CA THR A 54 4.04 -1.50 -6.42
C THR A 54 5.02 -0.43 -5.93
N ASP A 55 5.06 0.72 -6.61
CA ASP A 55 5.88 1.84 -6.18
C ASP A 55 5.47 2.34 -4.80
N LEU A 56 4.17 2.39 -4.53
CA LEU A 56 3.68 2.79 -3.22
C LEU A 56 4.06 1.76 -2.16
N LEU A 57 3.99 0.48 -2.48
CA LEU A 57 4.43 -0.57 -1.56
C LEU A 57 5.92 -0.44 -1.26
N ALA A 58 6.73 -0.15 -2.28
CA ALA A 58 8.16 0.05 -2.08
C ALA A 58 8.42 1.27 -1.21
N THR A 59 7.65 2.33 -1.38
CA THR A 59 7.77 3.51 -0.54
C THR A 59 7.44 3.20 0.92
N ALA A 60 6.40 2.38 1.14
CA ALA A 60 6.05 1.96 2.49
C ALA A 60 7.17 1.13 3.11
N ASP A 61 7.78 0.25 2.33
CA ASP A 61 8.90 -0.57 2.77
C ASP A 61 10.08 0.31 3.19
N ASP A 62 10.42 1.30 2.35
CA ASP A 62 11.50 2.25 2.64
C ASP A 62 11.24 3.05 3.90
N ALA A 63 9.97 3.34 4.18
CA ALA A 63 9.58 4.09 5.37
C ALA A 63 9.57 3.24 6.65
N GLY A 64 9.85 1.94 6.53
CA GLY A 64 9.91 1.05 7.68
C GLY A 64 8.62 0.29 7.96
N TRP A 65 7.68 0.29 7.03
CA TRP A 65 6.40 -0.40 7.19
C TRP A 65 6.41 -1.82 6.63
N ALA A 66 7.57 -2.30 6.18
CA ALA A 66 7.69 -3.67 5.67
C ALA A 66 7.25 -4.67 6.74
N VAL A 67 6.62 -5.75 6.30
CA VAL A 67 6.22 -6.82 7.22
C VAL A 67 7.48 -7.45 7.81
N PRO A 68 7.59 -7.55 9.14
CA PRO A 68 8.76 -8.19 9.75
C PRO A 68 8.94 -9.61 9.27
N ASP A 69 10.18 -10.04 9.18
CA ASP A 69 10.52 -11.39 8.71
C ASP A 69 9.79 -12.48 9.48
N GLU A 70 9.64 -12.30 10.77
CA GLU A 70 8.97 -13.28 11.62
C GLU A 70 7.50 -13.45 11.27
N GLN A 71 6.88 -12.46 10.62
CA GLN A 71 5.50 -12.58 10.16
C GLN A 71 5.42 -13.16 8.75
N CYS A 72 6.52 -13.15 8.02
CA CYS A 72 6.58 -13.72 6.68
C CYS A 72 6.92 -15.19 6.69
N GLN A 73 7.42 -15.69 7.79
CA GLN A 73 7.83 -17.09 7.89
C GLN A 73 6.64 -18.00 8.16
N PRO A 74 6.64 -19.18 7.55
CA PRO A 74 5.57 -20.14 7.76
C PRO A 74 5.55 -20.69 9.19
#